data_57ade9eda9c89640a2f13b58b3a8db2b
#
_entry.id   57ade9eda9c89640a2f13b58b3a8db2b
#
_cell.length_a   1.000
_cell.length_b   1.000
_cell.length_c   1.000
_cell.angle_alpha   90.00
_cell.angle_beta   90.00
_cell.angle_gamma   90.00
#
_symmetry.space_group_name_H-M   'P 1'
#
loop_
_entity.id
_entity.type
_entity.pdbx_description
1 polymer ?
#
loop_
_entity_poly.entity_id
_entity_poly.type
_entity_poly.pdbx_seq_one_letter_code
_entity_poly.pdbx_strand_id
1 'polypeptide(L)'
;MKGENTDSDKHIDKDKLDDEDRRVLEDIIYKKTNQNEKETEIFDLKTLVNLRQDRLWGAIKERYRYNTSIKRGQDYLLRHVDSKVSLVVMYADLVGSTKMSMTLPVEKLVTVVRAFSHEMSSAIESLNGYVLKYAGDAVIAFFPSGFNKYLTCDNTFRCAESMINIIKDGINPILSKHDYPSLSVKIGIDEGENIVFQYGYDRSSQVDILGYTMNVTSKITSITSPNGISVGENVYKLLHPQIQTNFKQVNFDNSDWKYIDIKTGDPYKVYTLK
;
A
#
# COMPACT_ATOMS: atom_id res chain seq x y z
N MET A 1 7.36 18.83 53.09
CA MET A 1 6.51 19.18 51.97
C MET A 1 6.71 18.14 50.88
N LYS A 2 5.77 17.20 50.76
CA LYS A 2 5.80 16.13 49.78
C LYS A 2 5.05 16.63 48.53
N GLY A 3 5.70 16.64 47.37
CA GLY A 3 5.06 16.91 46.09
C GLY A 3 4.58 15.59 45.52
N GLU A 4 3.27 15.45 45.41
CA GLU A 4 2.62 14.33 44.71
C GLU A 4 2.71 14.56 43.20
N ASN A 5 3.38 13.64 42.51
CA ASN A 5 3.29 13.48 41.07
C ASN A 5 2.02 12.68 40.77
N THR A 6 0.99 13.35 40.31
CA THR A 6 -0.19 12.69 39.75
C THR A 6 0.08 12.41 38.27
N ASP A 7 0.51 11.21 38.00
CA ASP A 7 0.52 10.61 36.66
C ASP A 7 -0.95 10.29 36.32
N SER A 8 -1.56 11.14 35.50
CA SER A 8 -2.94 10.93 35.05
C SER A 8 -2.94 9.97 33.86
N ASP A 9 -2.98 8.68 34.17
CA ASP A 9 -3.40 7.64 33.23
C ASP A 9 -4.82 8.01 32.73
N LYS A 10 -4.89 8.60 31.55
CA LYS A 10 -6.16 8.77 30.84
C LYS A 10 -6.64 7.39 30.40
N HIS A 11 -7.40 6.75 31.25
CA HIS A 11 -8.22 5.61 30.86
C HIS A 11 -9.14 6.07 29.72
N ILE A 12 -8.87 5.55 28.51
CA ILE A 12 -9.78 5.71 27.37
C ILE A 12 -11.03 4.92 27.72
N ASP A 13 -12.13 5.63 27.87
CA ASP A 13 -13.45 5.05 28.18
C ASP A 13 -13.94 4.29 26.94
N LYS A 14 -13.79 2.96 26.95
CA LYS A 14 -14.12 2.07 25.83
C LYS A 14 -15.61 2.12 25.44
N ASP A 15 -16.46 2.60 26.32
CA ASP A 15 -17.91 2.68 26.09
C ASP A 15 -18.36 3.92 25.30
N LYS A 16 -17.42 4.85 25.03
CA LYS A 16 -17.65 6.06 24.22
C LYS A 16 -17.12 5.99 22.80
N LEU A 17 -16.45 4.90 22.44
CA LEU A 17 -15.95 4.68 21.09
C LEU A 17 -17.07 4.16 20.19
N ASP A 18 -17.13 4.65 18.95
CA ASP A 18 -18.00 4.06 17.96
C ASP A 18 -17.51 2.65 17.56
N ASP A 19 -18.35 1.90 16.84
CA ASP A 19 -18.03 0.52 16.48
C ASP A 19 -16.80 0.42 15.54
N GLU A 20 -16.51 1.45 14.79
CA GLU A 20 -15.35 1.52 13.89
C GLU A 20 -14.06 1.73 14.71
N ASP A 21 -14.05 2.70 15.62
CA ASP A 21 -12.93 2.97 16.52
C ASP A 21 -12.61 1.78 17.43
N ARG A 22 -13.65 1.09 17.91
CA ARG A 22 -13.51 -0.11 18.75
C ARG A 22 -12.84 -1.25 17.97
N ARG A 23 -13.23 -1.49 16.72
CA ARG A 23 -12.63 -2.50 15.83
C ARG A 23 -11.16 -2.18 15.50
N VAL A 24 -10.85 -0.90 15.26
CA VAL A 24 -9.47 -0.46 15.00
C VAL A 24 -8.58 -0.65 16.23
N LEU A 25 -9.08 -0.33 17.42
CA LEU A 25 -8.37 -0.59 18.68
C LEU A 25 -8.12 -2.09 18.93
N GLU A 26 -9.12 -2.93 18.66
CA GLU A 26 -8.96 -4.38 18.76
C GLU A 26 -7.90 -4.90 17.78
N ASP A 27 -7.84 -4.37 16.55
CA ASP A 27 -6.82 -4.72 15.57
C ASP A 27 -5.41 -4.28 16.00
N ILE A 28 -5.29 -3.09 16.60
CA ILE A 28 -4.02 -2.59 17.16
C ILE A 28 -3.56 -3.47 18.34
N ILE A 29 -4.50 -3.84 19.23
CA ILE A 29 -4.21 -4.70 20.37
C ILE A 29 -3.79 -6.09 19.88
N TYR A 30 -4.51 -6.66 18.91
CA TYR A 30 -4.17 -7.95 18.28
C TYR A 30 -2.79 -7.94 17.64
N LYS A 31 -2.45 -6.85 16.93
CA LYS A 31 -1.10 -6.66 16.37
C LYS A 31 -0.03 -6.59 17.46
N LYS A 32 -0.26 -5.84 18.55
CA LYS A 32 0.68 -5.76 19.68
C LYS A 32 0.86 -7.11 20.38
N THR A 33 -0.20 -7.89 20.54
CA THR A 33 -0.14 -9.19 21.22
C THR A 33 0.62 -10.23 20.39
N ASN A 34 0.48 -10.18 19.05
CA ASN A 34 1.22 -11.07 18.14
C ASN A 34 2.64 -10.58 17.80
N GLN A 35 2.98 -9.33 18.13
CA GLN A 35 4.32 -8.76 17.92
C GLN A 35 5.31 -9.07 19.06
N ASN A 36 4.83 -9.55 20.20
CA ASN A 36 5.71 -9.90 21.33
C ASN A 36 6.62 -11.11 21.08
N GLU A 37 6.62 -11.71 19.88
CA GLU A 37 7.54 -12.79 19.51
C GLU A 37 8.59 -12.40 18.43
N LYS A 38 8.63 -11.14 17.96
CA LYS A 38 9.73 -10.66 17.11
C LYS A 38 10.13 -9.26 17.55
N GLU A 39 11.31 -9.15 18.16
CA GLU A 39 12.01 -7.87 18.29
C GLU A 39 12.00 -7.16 16.95
N THR A 40 11.41 -5.97 16.90
CA THR A 40 11.50 -5.08 15.74
C THR A 40 12.91 -4.54 15.69
N GLU A 41 13.83 -5.25 15.03
CA GLU A 41 15.11 -4.69 14.64
C GLU A 41 14.85 -3.49 13.73
N ILE A 42 15.20 -2.30 14.19
CA ILE A 42 15.19 -1.09 13.38
C ILE A 42 16.39 -1.18 12.44
N PHE A 43 16.17 -1.68 11.23
CA PHE A 43 17.21 -1.71 10.20
C PHE A 43 17.34 -0.33 9.54
N ASP A 44 18.58 0.13 9.36
CA ASP A 44 18.83 1.25 8.46
C ASP A 44 18.49 0.89 7.00
N LEU A 45 18.27 1.90 6.17
CA LEU A 45 17.88 1.70 4.77
C LEU A 45 18.86 0.81 3.99
N LYS A 46 20.16 0.92 4.28
CA LYS A 46 21.22 0.18 3.62
C LYS A 46 21.18 -1.31 4.00
N THR A 47 20.95 -1.61 5.26
CA THR A 47 20.77 -2.97 5.78
C THR A 47 19.51 -3.61 5.19
N LEU A 48 18.40 -2.86 5.08
CA LEU A 48 17.18 -3.32 4.41
C LEU A 48 17.41 -3.62 2.93
N VAL A 49 18.14 -2.78 2.21
CA VAL A 49 18.49 -3.01 0.79
C VAL A 49 19.34 -4.27 0.64
N ASN A 50 20.36 -4.47 1.48
CA ASN A 50 21.23 -5.66 1.43
C ASN A 50 20.44 -6.95 1.72
N LEU A 51 19.62 -6.98 2.78
CA LEU A 51 18.76 -8.13 3.13
C LEU A 51 17.77 -8.47 1.99
N ARG A 52 17.32 -7.48 1.24
CA ARG A 52 16.42 -7.67 0.09
C ARG A 52 17.18 -8.17 -1.13
N GLN A 53 18.43 -7.73 -1.32
CA GLN A 53 19.31 -8.26 -2.36
C GLN A 53 19.61 -9.75 -2.14
N ASP A 54 19.92 -10.16 -0.90
CA ASP A 54 20.18 -11.56 -0.56
C ASP A 54 18.92 -12.44 -0.76
N ARG A 55 17.73 -11.93 -0.41
CA ARG A 55 16.46 -12.60 -0.66
C ARG A 55 16.15 -12.74 -2.15
N LEU A 56 16.40 -11.70 -2.94
CA LEU A 56 16.22 -11.75 -4.40
C LEU A 56 17.18 -12.76 -5.03
N TRP A 57 18.43 -12.83 -4.54
CA TRP A 57 19.40 -13.85 -4.94
C TRP A 57 18.93 -15.27 -4.62
N GLY A 58 18.41 -15.48 -3.42
CA GLY A 58 17.80 -16.76 -3.05
C GLY A 58 16.63 -17.12 -3.98
N ALA A 59 15.82 -16.15 -4.34
CA ALA A 59 14.68 -16.32 -5.21
C ALA A 59 15.01 -16.63 -6.68
N ILE A 60 16.10 -16.09 -7.19
CA ILE A 60 16.61 -16.41 -8.54
C ILE A 60 17.23 -17.80 -8.58
N LYS A 61 17.88 -18.25 -7.48
CA LYS A 61 18.59 -19.53 -7.38
C LYS A 61 17.77 -20.66 -6.74
N GLU A 62 16.89 -20.32 -5.78
CA GLU A 62 16.13 -21.26 -4.97
C GLU A 62 14.63 -20.97 -5.08
N ARG A 63 13.79 -22.00 -4.85
CA ARG A 63 12.34 -21.82 -4.89
C ARG A 63 11.87 -20.86 -3.80
N TYR A 64 11.08 -19.84 -4.18
CA TYR A 64 10.42 -18.90 -3.26
C TYR A 64 9.70 -19.61 -2.13
N ARG A 65 9.91 -19.16 -0.89
CA ARG A 65 9.00 -19.47 0.22
C ARG A 65 7.76 -18.59 0.05
N TYR A 66 6.60 -19.21 -0.11
CA TYR A 66 5.33 -18.50 -0.23
C TYR A 66 5.05 -17.67 1.02
N ASN A 67 4.73 -16.40 0.85
CA ASN A 67 4.36 -15.49 1.92
C ASN A 67 2.84 -15.48 2.12
N THR A 68 2.40 -15.23 3.36
CA THR A 68 1.00 -15.17 3.78
C THR A 68 0.38 -13.78 3.64
N SER A 69 0.98 -12.87 2.86
CA SER A 69 0.59 -11.46 2.73
C SER A 69 -0.90 -11.26 2.42
N ILE A 70 -1.43 -12.00 1.45
CA ILE A 70 -2.86 -11.92 1.11
C ILE A 70 -3.74 -12.40 2.26
N LYS A 71 -3.36 -13.52 2.93
CA LYS A 71 -4.14 -14.05 4.04
C LYS A 71 -4.35 -13.02 5.14
N ARG A 72 -3.31 -12.28 5.50
CA ARG A 72 -3.39 -11.22 6.50
C ARG A 72 -4.39 -10.12 6.11
N GLY A 73 -4.41 -9.72 4.82
CA GLY A 73 -5.40 -8.80 4.28
C GLY A 73 -6.81 -9.36 4.32
N GLN A 74 -7.00 -10.61 3.88
CA GLN A 74 -8.29 -11.29 3.92
C GLN A 74 -8.82 -11.45 5.37
N ASP A 75 -7.96 -11.83 6.32
CA ASP A 75 -8.32 -11.96 7.73
C ASP A 75 -8.76 -10.61 8.34
N TYR A 76 -8.16 -9.50 7.92
CA TYR A 76 -8.62 -8.17 8.30
C TYR A 76 -10.01 -7.88 7.72
N LEU A 77 -10.20 -8.07 6.42
CA LEU A 77 -11.45 -7.75 5.73
C LEU A 77 -12.61 -8.63 6.20
N LEU A 78 -12.38 -9.91 6.50
CA LEU A 78 -13.40 -10.82 7.02
C LEU A 78 -14.08 -10.30 8.29
N ARG A 79 -13.37 -9.53 9.11
CA ARG A 79 -13.93 -8.91 10.33
C ARG A 79 -14.79 -7.67 10.04
N HIS A 80 -14.77 -7.19 8.79
CA HIS A 80 -15.43 -5.95 8.37
C HIS A 80 -16.42 -6.18 7.23
N VAL A 81 -16.81 -7.44 6.96
CA VAL A 81 -17.79 -7.74 5.91
C VAL A 81 -19.08 -6.97 6.15
N ASP A 82 -19.67 -6.43 5.08
CA ASP A 82 -20.86 -5.58 5.06
C ASP A 82 -20.72 -4.27 5.85
N SER A 83 -19.48 -3.86 6.15
CA SER A 83 -19.21 -2.60 6.83
C SER A 83 -18.55 -1.60 5.88
N LYS A 84 -18.80 -0.32 6.15
CA LYS A 84 -18.06 0.79 5.55
C LYS A 84 -16.77 1.02 6.33
N VAL A 85 -15.67 1.13 5.62
CA VAL A 85 -14.33 1.35 6.20
C VAL A 85 -13.60 2.49 5.48
N SER A 86 -12.96 3.35 6.24
CA SER A 86 -12.07 4.37 5.68
C SER A 86 -10.69 3.78 5.43
N LEU A 87 -10.25 3.81 4.18
CA LEU A 87 -8.99 3.19 3.74
C LEU A 87 -8.18 4.14 2.88
N VAL A 88 -6.88 4.11 3.04
CA VAL A 88 -5.96 4.56 2.00
C VAL A 88 -5.68 3.37 1.10
N VAL A 89 -6.02 3.51 -0.18
CA VAL A 89 -5.81 2.48 -1.22
C VAL A 89 -4.57 2.83 -2.02
N MET A 90 -3.74 1.85 -2.30
CA MET A 90 -2.54 1.98 -3.12
C MET A 90 -2.50 0.91 -4.21
N TYR A 91 -2.22 1.34 -5.43
CA TYR A 91 -1.90 0.47 -6.56
C TYR A 91 -0.42 0.69 -6.92
N ALA A 92 0.34 -0.39 -6.97
CA ALA A 92 1.72 -0.41 -7.47
C ALA A 92 1.77 -1.29 -8.72
N ASP A 93 1.93 -0.68 -9.89
CA ASP A 93 1.84 -1.32 -11.20
C ASP A 93 3.21 -1.39 -11.89
N LEU A 94 3.60 -2.57 -12.35
CA LEU A 94 4.88 -2.80 -13.01
C LEU A 94 4.87 -2.25 -14.43
N VAL A 95 5.76 -1.32 -14.74
CA VAL A 95 5.84 -0.70 -16.06
C VAL A 95 6.38 -1.65 -17.10
N GLY A 96 5.66 -1.75 -18.23
CA GLY A 96 6.14 -2.49 -19.41
C GLY A 96 6.03 -4.01 -19.33
N SER A 97 5.25 -4.55 -18.40
CA SER A 97 5.01 -5.99 -18.26
C SER A 97 4.47 -6.63 -19.54
N THR A 98 3.58 -5.95 -20.25
CA THR A 98 3.09 -6.39 -21.57
C THR A 98 4.22 -6.55 -22.58
N LYS A 99 5.16 -5.60 -22.64
CA LYS A 99 6.34 -5.72 -23.50
C LYS A 99 7.24 -6.87 -23.06
N MET A 100 7.46 -7.01 -21.76
CA MET A 100 8.23 -8.14 -21.20
C MET A 100 7.59 -9.48 -21.53
N SER A 101 6.27 -9.60 -21.50
CA SER A 101 5.57 -10.85 -21.84
C SER A 101 5.71 -11.25 -23.31
N MET A 102 5.96 -10.29 -24.21
CA MET A 102 6.21 -10.54 -25.62
C MET A 102 7.68 -10.84 -25.93
N THR A 103 8.62 -10.46 -25.07
CA THR A 103 10.06 -10.48 -25.37
C THR A 103 10.88 -11.41 -24.49
N LEU A 104 10.40 -11.73 -23.30
CA LEU A 104 11.10 -12.60 -22.35
C LEU A 104 10.55 -14.04 -22.40
N PRO A 105 11.41 -15.06 -22.19
CA PRO A 105 10.96 -16.40 -21.83
C PRO A 105 10.02 -16.33 -20.62
N VAL A 106 8.98 -17.17 -20.62
CA VAL A 106 7.95 -17.13 -19.58
C VAL A 106 8.51 -17.36 -18.18
N GLU A 107 9.53 -18.19 -18.04
CA GLU A 107 10.21 -18.47 -16.77
C GLU A 107 10.92 -17.20 -16.22
N LYS A 108 11.54 -16.43 -17.10
CA LYS A 108 12.16 -15.15 -16.73
C LYS A 108 11.10 -14.13 -16.32
N LEU A 109 10.00 -14.02 -17.07
CA LEU A 109 8.89 -13.14 -16.74
C LEU A 109 8.30 -13.48 -15.37
N VAL A 110 8.02 -14.76 -15.12
CA VAL A 110 7.50 -15.26 -13.83
C VAL A 110 8.44 -14.90 -12.68
N THR A 111 9.77 -15.05 -12.88
CA THR A 111 10.77 -14.69 -11.87
C THR A 111 10.73 -13.20 -11.56
N VAL A 112 10.66 -12.35 -12.57
CA VAL A 112 10.56 -10.89 -12.41
C VAL A 112 9.30 -10.49 -11.64
N VAL A 113 8.13 -10.99 -12.07
CA VAL A 113 6.84 -10.65 -11.44
C VAL A 113 6.80 -11.15 -9.99
N ARG A 114 7.33 -12.34 -9.71
CA ARG A 114 7.42 -12.87 -8.33
C ARG A 114 8.32 -12.01 -7.45
N ALA A 115 9.51 -11.65 -7.94
CA ALA A 115 10.44 -10.80 -7.21
C ALA A 115 9.81 -9.44 -6.90
N PHE A 116 9.22 -8.80 -7.90
CA PHE A 116 8.49 -7.55 -7.75
C PHE A 116 7.38 -7.66 -6.70
N SER A 117 6.47 -8.60 -6.88
CA SER A 117 5.32 -8.78 -5.98
C SER A 117 5.75 -9.05 -4.53
N HIS A 118 6.79 -9.85 -4.33
CA HIS A 118 7.32 -10.16 -2.99
C HIS A 118 7.89 -8.90 -2.31
N GLU A 119 8.74 -8.13 -2.99
CA GLU A 119 9.37 -6.96 -2.40
C GLU A 119 8.36 -5.82 -2.16
N MET A 120 7.39 -5.64 -3.08
CA MET A 120 6.31 -4.67 -2.87
C MET A 120 5.44 -5.05 -1.66
N SER A 121 5.08 -6.32 -1.54
CA SER A 121 4.30 -6.83 -0.39
C SER A 121 5.05 -6.65 0.93
N SER A 122 6.35 -6.92 0.94
CA SER A 122 7.20 -6.71 2.12
C SER A 122 7.26 -5.23 2.53
N ALA A 123 7.33 -4.31 1.56
CA ALA A 123 7.28 -2.87 1.82
C ALA A 123 5.94 -2.44 2.44
N ILE A 124 4.81 -2.94 1.88
CA ILE A 124 3.47 -2.68 2.40
C ILE A 124 3.35 -3.14 3.85
N GLU A 125 3.75 -4.37 4.15
CA GLU A 125 3.66 -4.94 5.49
C GLU A 125 4.53 -4.23 6.52
N SER A 126 5.73 -3.78 6.12
CA SER A 126 6.66 -3.06 7.00
C SER A 126 6.12 -1.70 7.48
N LEU A 127 5.15 -1.14 6.75
CA LEU A 127 4.49 0.13 7.09
C LEU A 127 3.01 -0.06 7.52
N ASN A 128 2.68 -1.24 8.03
CA ASN A 128 1.37 -1.60 8.55
C ASN A 128 0.24 -1.60 7.51
N GLY A 129 0.57 -1.71 6.22
CA GLY A 129 -0.39 -1.96 5.16
C GLY A 129 -0.76 -3.44 5.04
N TYR A 130 -1.78 -3.70 4.24
CA TYR A 130 -2.27 -5.01 3.88
C TYR A 130 -2.28 -5.18 2.38
N VAL A 131 -1.83 -6.32 1.90
CA VAL A 131 -1.99 -6.69 0.49
C VAL A 131 -3.43 -7.16 0.30
N LEU A 132 -4.17 -6.50 -0.58
CA LEU A 132 -5.52 -6.89 -0.94
C LEU A 132 -5.48 -8.07 -1.92
N LYS A 133 -4.78 -7.88 -3.03
CA LYS A 133 -4.65 -8.88 -4.10
C LYS A 133 -3.53 -8.50 -5.08
N TYR A 134 -3.15 -9.48 -5.88
CA TYR A 134 -2.33 -9.27 -7.07
C TYR A 134 -3.25 -9.29 -8.30
N ALA A 135 -3.14 -8.30 -9.16
CA ALA A 135 -3.89 -8.18 -10.40
C ALA A 135 -2.91 -8.16 -11.59
N GLY A 136 -2.61 -9.35 -12.12
CA GLY A 136 -1.55 -9.51 -13.12
C GLY A 136 -0.19 -9.19 -12.51
N ASP A 137 0.39 -8.10 -12.94
CA ASP A 137 1.67 -7.55 -12.50
C ASP A 137 1.53 -6.38 -11.50
N ALA A 138 0.31 -6.03 -11.11
CA ALA A 138 0.05 -5.02 -10.12
C ALA A 138 -0.15 -5.61 -8.72
N VAL A 139 0.35 -4.90 -7.70
CA VAL A 139 0.07 -5.15 -6.29
C VAL A 139 -0.91 -4.10 -5.78
N ILE A 140 -2.06 -4.56 -5.29
CA ILE A 140 -3.09 -3.69 -4.73
C ILE A 140 -3.06 -3.84 -3.22
N ALA A 141 -2.98 -2.72 -2.52
CA ALA A 141 -2.87 -2.66 -1.08
C ALA A 141 -3.87 -1.67 -0.48
N PHE A 142 -4.14 -1.86 0.81
CA PHE A 142 -4.92 -0.92 1.59
C PHE A 142 -4.29 -0.70 2.97
N PHE A 143 -4.54 0.49 3.52
CA PHE A 143 -4.09 0.89 4.84
C PHE A 143 -5.31 1.46 5.58
N PRO A 144 -5.76 0.85 6.69
CA PRO A 144 -6.88 1.36 7.47
C PRO A 144 -6.60 2.77 8.00
N SER A 145 -7.48 3.74 7.70
CA SER A 145 -7.28 5.16 8.01
C SER A 145 -8.23 5.71 9.06
N GLY A 146 -9.18 4.89 9.56
CA GLY A 146 -10.22 5.33 10.48
C GLY A 146 -9.72 6.00 11.75
N PHE A 147 -8.61 5.53 12.35
CA PHE A 147 -8.09 6.08 13.60
C PHE A 147 -7.28 7.37 13.41
N ASN A 148 -6.38 7.43 12.42
CA ASN A 148 -5.55 8.61 12.14
C ASN A 148 -5.22 8.69 10.65
N LYS A 149 -6.07 9.39 9.90
CA LYS A 149 -5.94 9.55 8.45
C LYS A 149 -4.63 10.21 8.03
N TYR A 150 -4.18 11.22 8.77
CA TYR A 150 -2.94 11.96 8.46
C TYR A 150 -1.73 11.03 8.52
N LEU A 151 -1.55 10.33 9.64
CA LEU A 151 -0.43 9.40 9.81
C LEU A 151 -0.49 8.25 8.80
N THR A 152 -1.70 7.75 8.49
CA THR A 152 -1.87 6.67 7.51
C THR A 152 -1.50 7.14 6.11
N CYS A 153 -1.90 8.34 5.70
CA CYS A 153 -1.53 8.90 4.40
C CYS A 153 -0.01 9.11 4.29
N ASP A 154 0.63 9.68 5.33
CA ASP A 154 2.08 9.86 5.35
C ASP A 154 2.83 8.52 5.29
N ASN A 155 2.39 7.51 6.04
CA ASN A 155 3.00 6.18 6.01
C ASN A 155 2.81 5.48 4.66
N THR A 156 1.63 5.64 4.04
CA THR A 156 1.38 5.09 2.70
C THR A 156 2.26 5.77 1.65
N PHE A 157 2.44 7.09 1.74
CA PHE A 157 3.37 7.81 0.87
C PHE A 157 4.82 7.34 1.05
N ARG A 158 5.29 7.19 2.30
CA ARG A 158 6.63 6.64 2.61
C ARG A 158 6.79 5.21 2.09
N CYS A 159 5.72 4.41 2.13
CA CYS A 159 5.71 3.08 1.53
C CYS A 159 5.98 3.16 0.02
N ALA A 160 5.30 4.07 -0.68
CA ALA A 160 5.49 4.27 -2.10
C ALA A 160 6.92 4.74 -2.45
N GLU A 161 7.49 5.68 -1.71
CA GLU A 161 8.89 6.09 -1.86
C GLU A 161 9.85 4.92 -1.65
N SER A 162 9.62 4.12 -0.60
CA SER A 162 10.44 2.93 -0.32
C SER A 162 10.37 1.91 -1.46
N MET A 163 9.22 1.71 -2.07
CA MET A 163 9.05 0.80 -3.21
C MET A 163 9.89 1.23 -4.41
N ILE A 164 9.90 2.53 -4.74
CA ILE A 164 10.72 3.07 -5.85
C ILE A 164 12.20 2.86 -5.55
N ASN A 165 12.65 3.16 -4.32
CA ASN A 165 14.05 2.97 -3.92
C ASN A 165 14.46 1.49 -3.93
N ILE A 166 13.58 0.58 -3.48
CA ILE A 166 13.82 -0.86 -3.55
C ILE A 166 14.03 -1.32 -4.99
N ILE A 167 13.22 -0.84 -5.92
CA ILE A 167 13.39 -1.19 -7.34
C ILE A 167 14.67 -0.61 -7.87
N LYS A 168 14.92 0.68 -7.66
CA LYS A 168 16.06 1.40 -8.22
C LYS A 168 17.40 0.89 -7.68
N ASP A 169 17.52 0.80 -6.36
CA ASP A 169 18.78 0.57 -5.67
C ASP A 169 18.94 -0.89 -5.19
N GLY A 170 17.85 -1.64 -5.07
CA GLY A 170 17.85 -3.05 -4.66
C GLY A 170 17.74 -4.02 -5.83
N ILE A 171 16.64 -3.94 -6.58
CA ILE A 171 16.29 -4.94 -7.60
C ILE A 171 17.08 -4.75 -8.90
N ASN A 172 17.07 -3.55 -9.47
CA ASN A 172 17.66 -3.27 -10.77
C ASN A 172 19.16 -3.58 -10.87
N PRO A 173 20.00 -3.28 -9.85
CA PRO A 173 21.41 -3.65 -9.88
C PRO A 173 21.66 -5.16 -9.96
N ILE A 174 20.75 -5.97 -9.43
CA ILE A 174 20.84 -7.44 -9.52
C ILE A 174 20.35 -7.92 -10.88
N LEU A 175 19.22 -7.43 -11.35
CA LEU A 175 18.65 -7.80 -12.63
C LEU A 175 19.64 -7.52 -13.77
N SER A 176 20.33 -6.38 -13.75
CA SER A 176 21.31 -6.00 -14.76
C SER A 176 22.51 -6.95 -14.84
N LYS A 177 22.89 -7.61 -13.73
CA LYS A 177 23.98 -8.60 -13.70
C LYS A 177 23.60 -9.95 -14.31
N HIS A 178 22.31 -10.18 -14.58
CA HIS A 178 21.77 -11.46 -15.03
C HIS A 178 20.97 -11.35 -16.34
N ASP A 179 21.22 -10.30 -17.12
CA ASP A 179 20.55 -10.05 -18.41
C ASP A 179 19.01 -10.01 -18.30
N TYR A 180 18.51 -9.41 -17.22
CA TYR A 180 17.11 -9.05 -17.06
C TYR A 180 16.88 -7.57 -17.33
N PRO A 181 15.69 -7.18 -17.82
CA PRO A 181 15.36 -5.78 -18.01
C PRO A 181 15.27 -5.04 -16.67
N SER A 182 15.62 -3.75 -16.69
CA SER A 182 15.36 -2.87 -15.55
C SER A 182 13.85 -2.67 -15.35
N LEU A 183 13.43 -2.67 -14.09
CA LEU A 183 12.05 -2.47 -13.70
C LEU A 183 11.79 -1.01 -13.35
N SER A 184 10.57 -0.59 -13.55
CA SER A 184 9.99 0.66 -13.08
C SER A 184 8.58 0.39 -12.55
N VAL A 185 8.12 1.21 -11.62
CA VAL A 185 6.78 1.09 -11.04
C VAL A 185 6.02 2.40 -11.15
N LYS A 186 4.71 2.32 -11.31
CA LYS A 186 3.78 3.44 -11.17
C LYS A 186 2.98 3.25 -9.91
N ILE A 187 2.88 4.27 -9.08
CA ILE A 187 2.16 4.17 -7.81
C ILE A 187 1.09 5.26 -7.75
N GLY A 188 -0.15 4.82 -7.59
CA GLY A 188 -1.30 5.66 -7.33
C GLY A 188 -1.83 5.44 -5.93
N ILE A 189 -2.24 6.52 -5.24
CA ILE A 189 -2.73 6.47 -3.86
C ILE A 189 -3.96 7.37 -3.74
N ASP A 190 -5.03 6.87 -3.11
CA ASP A 190 -6.15 7.71 -2.71
C ASP A 190 -6.79 7.23 -1.40
N GLU A 191 -7.52 8.13 -0.73
CA GLU A 191 -8.20 7.87 0.55
C GLU A 191 -9.70 8.06 0.40
N GLY A 192 -10.46 7.16 1.04
CA GLY A 192 -11.90 7.33 1.12
C GLY A 192 -12.62 6.17 1.76
N GLU A 193 -13.94 6.35 1.92
CA GLU A 193 -14.83 5.33 2.42
C GLU A 193 -15.09 4.26 1.36
N ASN A 194 -14.99 3.02 1.76
CA ASN A 194 -15.23 1.85 0.93
C ASN A 194 -16.11 0.85 1.69
N ILE A 195 -16.79 -0.03 0.97
CA ILE A 195 -17.53 -1.15 1.56
C ILE A 195 -16.71 -2.43 1.41
N VAL A 196 -16.64 -3.22 2.47
CA VAL A 196 -16.08 -4.57 2.43
C VAL A 196 -17.20 -5.53 2.14
N PHE A 197 -16.99 -6.41 1.16
CA PHE A 197 -18.02 -7.39 0.78
C PHE A 197 -17.40 -8.74 0.46
N GLN A 198 -18.19 -9.79 0.59
CA GLN A 198 -17.79 -11.15 0.26
C GLN A 198 -18.45 -11.60 -1.03
N TYR A 199 -17.68 -12.19 -1.94
CA TYR A 199 -18.20 -12.75 -3.18
C TYR A 199 -19.03 -14.03 -2.95
N GLY A 200 -20.09 -14.21 -3.73
CA GLY A 200 -20.85 -15.46 -3.78
C GLY A 200 -21.63 -15.79 -2.51
N TYR A 201 -22.00 -17.06 -2.36
CA TYR A 201 -22.82 -17.56 -1.24
C TYR A 201 -22.05 -18.49 -0.29
N ASP A 202 -20.78 -18.75 -0.57
CA ASP A 202 -19.93 -19.62 0.22
C ASP A 202 -19.09 -18.78 1.20
N ARG A 203 -19.06 -19.18 2.46
CA ARG A 203 -18.24 -18.53 3.53
C ARG A 203 -16.74 -18.61 3.25
N SER A 204 -16.29 -19.52 2.37
CA SER A 204 -14.91 -19.59 1.91
C SER A 204 -14.57 -18.63 0.77
N SER A 205 -15.59 -17.94 0.21
CA SER A 205 -15.40 -17.01 -0.89
C SER A 205 -14.53 -15.82 -0.48
N GLN A 206 -13.76 -15.32 -1.44
CA GLN A 206 -12.87 -14.20 -1.25
C GLN A 206 -13.63 -12.93 -0.82
N VAL A 207 -13.04 -12.18 0.10
CA VAL A 207 -13.50 -10.85 0.50
C VAL A 207 -12.75 -9.79 -0.29
N ASP A 208 -13.44 -8.75 -0.69
CA ASP A 208 -12.87 -7.64 -1.48
C ASP A 208 -13.43 -6.29 -1.01
N ILE A 209 -12.92 -5.23 -1.59
CA ILE A 209 -13.27 -3.84 -1.28
C ILE A 209 -13.94 -3.23 -2.51
N LEU A 210 -15.06 -2.56 -2.31
CA LEU A 210 -15.78 -1.83 -3.35
C LEU A 210 -15.96 -0.38 -2.92
N GLY A 211 -15.61 0.55 -3.79
CA GLY A 211 -15.80 1.97 -3.55
C GLY A 211 -15.25 2.84 -4.69
N TYR A 212 -15.65 4.10 -4.66
CA TYR A 212 -15.17 5.09 -5.62
C TYR A 212 -13.64 5.23 -5.56
N THR A 213 -13.08 5.20 -4.35
CA THR A 213 -11.63 5.27 -4.08
C THR A 213 -10.85 4.20 -4.86
N MET A 214 -11.34 2.95 -4.89
CA MET A 214 -10.69 1.86 -5.63
C MET A 214 -10.56 2.20 -7.12
N ASN A 215 -11.65 2.68 -7.72
CA ASN A 215 -11.69 3.02 -9.15
C ASN A 215 -10.81 4.23 -9.48
N VAL A 216 -10.87 5.27 -8.66
CA VAL A 216 -10.05 6.49 -8.83
C VAL A 216 -8.57 6.17 -8.67
N THR A 217 -8.18 5.40 -7.64
CA THR A 217 -6.78 5.02 -7.41
C THR A 217 -6.20 4.24 -8.58
N SER A 218 -6.95 3.28 -9.13
CA SER A 218 -6.54 2.55 -10.33
C SER A 218 -6.28 3.51 -11.51
N LYS A 219 -7.14 4.53 -11.68
CA LYS A 219 -7.00 5.50 -12.77
C LYS A 219 -5.84 6.47 -12.52
N ILE A 220 -5.65 6.93 -11.29
CA ILE A 220 -4.47 7.71 -10.88
C ILE A 220 -3.19 6.96 -11.24
N THR A 221 -3.13 5.66 -10.94
CA THR A 221 -1.97 4.82 -11.30
C THR A 221 -1.73 4.78 -12.79
N SER A 222 -2.78 4.67 -13.60
CA SER A 222 -2.66 4.56 -15.06
C SER A 222 -2.03 5.80 -15.71
N ILE A 223 -2.27 7.00 -15.14
CA ILE A 223 -1.72 8.27 -15.65
C ILE A 223 -0.39 8.66 -15.00
N THR A 224 0.06 7.90 -14.01
CA THR A 224 1.33 8.16 -13.32
C THR A 224 2.52 7.80 -14.23
N SER A 225 3.56 8.62 -14.19
CA SER A 225 4.79 8.35 -14.94
C SER A 225 5.58 7.17 -14.33
N PRO A 226 6.41 6.47 -15.11
CA PRO A 226 7.31 5.45 -14.59
C PRO A 226 8.17 5.98 -13.43
N ASN A 227 8.28 5.21 -12.36
CA ASN A 227 8.92 5.57 -11.09
C ASN A 227 8.34 6.83 -10.44
N GLY A 228 7.09 7.15 -10.76
CA GLY A 228 6.34 8.27 -10.18
C GLY A 228 5.35 7.82 -9.12
N ILE A 229 4.98 8.78 -8.27
CA ILE A 229 3.91 8.66 -7.28
C ILE A 229 2.89 9.74 -7.59
N SER A 230 1.63 9.35 -7.73
CA SER A 230 0.52 10.29 -7.85
C SER A 230 -0.52 10.00 -6.77
N VAL A 231 -1.12 11.05 -6.23
CA VAL A 231 -2.11 10.97 -5.17
C VAL A 231 -3.39 11.70 -5.55
N GLY A 232 -4.52 11.20 -5.11
CA GLY A 232 -5.79 11.90 -5.21
C GLY A 232 -5.87 13.09 -4.25
N GLU A 233 -6.84 13.97 -4.49
CA GLU A 233 -7.04 15.18 -3.68
C GLU A 233 -7.24 14.87 -2.19
N ASN A 234 -7.92 13.75 -1.87
CA ASN A 234 -8.17 13.37 -0.50
C ASN A 234 -6.86 13.08 0.25
N VAL A 235 -5.97 12.27 -0.34
CA VAL A 235 -4.63 12.02 0.22
C VAL A 235 -3.82 13.30 0.28
N TYR A 236 -3.77 14.08 -0.81
CA TYR A 236 -2.98 15.32 -0.86
C TYR A 236 -3.30 16.25 0.31
N LYS A 237 -4.59 16.45 0.63
CA LYS A 237 -5.04 17.29 1.76
C LYS A 237 -4.65 16.75 3.13
N LEU A 238 -4.42 15.45 3.24
CA LEU A 238 -4.08 14.76 4.49
C LEU A 238 -2.57 14.56 4.68
N LEU A 239 -1.75 14.72 3.63
CA LEU A 239 -0.29 14.65 3.73
C LEU A 239 0.26 15.82 4.57
N HIS A 240 1.36 15.55 5.27
CA HIS A 240 2.09 16.58 5.99
C HIS A 240 2.48 17.73 5.06
N PRO A 241 2.36 19.03 5.47
CA PRO A 241 2.62 20.19 4.61
C PRO A 241 3.98 20.16 3.90
N GLN A 242 5.03 19.67 4.55
CA GLN A 242 6.35 19.52 3.93
C GLN A 242 6.34 18.51 2.77
N ILE A 243 5.55 17.44 2.88
CA ILE A 243 5.39 16.46 1.80
C ILE A 243 4.60 17.08 0.65
N GLN A 244 3.52 17.83 0.95
CA GLN A 244 2.70 18.49 -0.07
C GLN A 244 3.51 19.42 -0.98
N THR A 245 4.56 20.10 -0.46
CA THR A 245 5.41 20.99 -1.26
C THR A 245 6.12 20.30 -2.41
N ASN A 246 6.31 18.97 -2.32
CA ASN A 246 6.96 18.15 -3.34
C ASN A 246 6.00 17.71 -4.46
N PHE A 247 4.72 18.01 -4.34
CA PHE A 247 3.73 17.65 -5.34
C PHE A 247 3.36 18.83 -6.22
N LYS A 248 2.93 18.54 -7.44
CA LYS A 248 2.28 19.47 -8.36
C LYS A 248 0.94 18.89 -8.82
N GLN A 249 -0.04 19.76 -9.01
CA GLN A 249 -1.33 19.34 -9.57
C GLN A 249 -1.16 18.91 -11.02
N VAL A 250 -1.82 17.82 -11.39
CA VAL A 250 -1.91 17.35 -12.78
C VAL A 250 -2.99 18.18 -13.48
N ASN A 251 -2.64 18.79 -14.60
CA ASN A 251 -3.61 19.49 -15.46
C ASN A 251 -4.14 18.50 -16.50
N PHE A 252 -5.45 18.38 -16.56
CA PHE A 252 -6.13 17.54 -17.54
C PHE A 252 -6.71 18.44 -18.64
N ASP A 253 -5.92 18.77 -19.65
CA ASP A 253 -6.37 19.58 -20.80
C ASP A 253 -7.28 18.71 -21.68
N ASN A 254 -8.60 19.00 -21.68
CA ASN A 254 -9.63 18.31 -22.49
C ASN A 254 -9.51 16.79 -22.53
N SER A 255 -9.03 16.22 -21.46
CA SER A 255 -8.68 14.81 -21.37
C SER A 255 -9.90 13.95 -21.04
N ASP A 256 -9.73 12.64 -21.21
CA ASP A 256 -10.69 11.61 -20.79
C ASP A 256 -10.84 11.49 -19.26
N TRP A 257 -10.34 12.45 -18.46
CA TRP A 257 -10.53 12.46 -17.02
C TRP A 257 -11.96 12.84 -16.67
N LYS A 258 -12.77 11.85 -16.32
CA LYS A 258 -14.22 11.98 -16.04
C LYS A 258 -14.56 11.83 -14.56
N TYR A 259 -13.54 11.72 -13.70
CA TYR A 259 -13.76 11.55 -12.27
C TYR A 259 -14.05 12.90 -11.62
N ILE A 260 -15.03 12.91 -10.74
CA ILE A 260 -15.50 14.10 -10.03
C ILE A 260 -15.38 13.91 -8.52
N ASP A 261 -15.21 14.99 -7.78
CA ASP A 261 -15.45 14.97 -6.35
C ASP A 261 -16.96 14.79 -6.11
N ILE A 262 -17.35 13.70 -5.45
CA ILE A 262 -18.76 13.35 -5.24
C ILE A 262 -19.49 14.41 -4.40
N LYS A 263 -18.76 15.18 -3.56
CA LYS A 263 -19.35 16.19 -2.68
C LYS A 263 -19.60 17.53 -3.39
N THR A 264 -18.67 17.93 -4.26
CA THR A 264 -18.73 19.25 -4.92
C THR A 264 -19.21 19.16 -6.37
N GLY A 265 -19.06 18.01 -7.03
CA GLY A 265 -19.32 17.85 -8.46
C GLY A 265 -18.20 18.36 -9.37
N ASP A 266 -17.15 18.93 -8.80
CA ASP A 266 -15.99 19.43 -9.55
C ASP A 266 -15.11 18.29 -10.06
N PRO A 267 -14.29 18.50 -11.11
CA PRO A 267 -13.29 17.53 -11.53
C PRO A 267 -12.37 17.12 -10.38
N TYR A 268 -12.25 15.83 -10.12
CA TYR A 268 -11.41 15.30 -9.04
C TYR A 268 -9.93 15.59 -9.32
N LYS A 269 -9.26 16.28 -8.41
CA LYS A 269 -7.88 16.70 -8.58
C LYS A 269 -6.90 15.59 -8.26
N VAL A 270 -5.84 15.55 -9.04
CA VAL A 270 -4.72 14.61 -8.85
C VAL A 270 -3.43 15.41 -8.73
N TYR A 271 -2.54 14.93 -7.89
CA TYR A 271 -1.24 15.53 -7.65
C TYR A 271 -0.15 14.50 -7.89
N THR A 272 0.91 14.89 -8.58
CA THR A 272 2.06 14.01 -8.85
C THR A 272 3.33 14.57 -8.19
N LEU A 273 4.18 13.68 -7.70
CA LEU A 273 5.50 14.02 -7.15
C LEU A 273 6.34 14.68 -8.26
N LYS A 274 7.06 15.77 -7.91
CA LYS A 274 7.89 16.57 -8.84
C LYS A 274 9.14 15.82 -9.24
#